data_5470a92e65419a12c6318faac7ed788c
#
_entry.id   5470a92e65419a12c6318faac7ed788c
#
_cell.length_a   1.000
_cell.length_b   1.000
_cell.length_c   1.000
_cell.angle_alpha   90.00
_cell.angle_beta   90.00
_cell.angle_gamma   90.00
#
_symmetry.space_group_name_H-M   'P 1'
#
loop_
_entity.id
_entity.type
_entity.pdbx_description
1 polymer ?
#
loop_
_entity_poly.entity_id
_entity_poly.type
_entity_poly.pdbx_seq_one_letter_code
_entity_poly.pdbx_strand_id
1 'polypeptide(L)'
;MRTRKLATFTAAAVLAVAACGGGATPSPAPSVPASVGAGEGRLDLIAWPGYVVGGTGGEQVEGYDWVTPFETDTGCKVYVKPAGSSDEMVTLMASGQYDGVSASGDATLRLIRGGEVAAVNLDLIPKYANVFEGLKNQPHNTVDGVSYGVPHGRGANVLAWNTAELGDSLDSWSVVFDPASKAAGKLSLYGSPIYIADAAVYLMATKPDLGIKDPYSLDEKQFKEAVDLLKSIRPNVGEFWGDATKQINSFAGGNVWAGTTWQYQVNTLLANDPPAPIKAVLPKEGSTGWSDTWMISSTSQHPNCMYKWMDYIISPVPNANATVYFGEAPVSSEGCVEAEKLSPGHCETFHAEDEAYFSQVYLWNTPSKTCIDGRGDICVDYNEWTKAWTEIQG
;
A
#
# COMPACT_ATOMS: atom_id res chain seq x y z
N MET A 1 -69.01 1.95 72.95
CA MET A 1 -68.03 1.23 72.14
C MET A 1 -67.89 1.94 70.82
N ARG A 2 -66.69 2.54 70.57
CA ARG A 2 -66.44 3.39 69.39
C ARG A 2 -65.81 2.60 68.31
N THR A 3 -66.43 2.43 67.16
CA THR A 3 -65.89 1.84 65.94
C THR A 3 -65.14 2.87 65.11
N ARG A 4 -63.83 2.70 64.92
CA ARG A 4 -63.02 3.55 64.03
C ARG A 4 -63.03 2.89 62.63
N LYS A 5 -63.47 3.75 61.65
CA LYS A 5 -63.33 3.39 60.20
C LYS A 5 -61.91 3.67 59.73
N LEU A 6 -61.23 2.64 59.18
CA LEU A 6 -60.00 2.82 58.42
C LEU A 6 -60.37 3.23 56.99
N ALA A 7 -59.75 4.30 56.50
CA ALA A 7 -59.78 4.68 55.10
C ALA A 7 -58.54 4.16 54.43
N THR A 8 -58.73 3.33 53.42
CA THR A 8 -57.64 2.78 52.55
C THR A 8 -57.35 3.79 51.42
N PHE A 9 -56.18 4.33 51.42
CA PHE A 9 -55.64 5.10 50.28
C PHE A 9 -54.94 4.12 49.33
N THR A 10 -55.46 4.03 48.10
CA THR A 10 -54.82 3.30 46.99
C THR A 10 -53.95 4.30 46.28
N ALA A 11 -52.63 4.12 46.41
CA ALA A 11 -51.66 4.90 45.63
C ALA A 11 -51.38 4.16 44.29
N ALA A 12 -51.82 4.73 43.20
CA ALA A 12 -51.45 4.25 41.84
C ALA A 12 -50.03 4.74 41.52
N ALA A 13 -49.08 3.79 41.48
CA ALA A 13 -47.73 4.03 41.03
C ALA A 13 -47.68 3.97 39.47
N VAL A 14 -47.51 5.13 38.86
CA VAL A 14 -47.21 5.23 37.42
C VAL A 14 -45.74 4.94 37.22
N LEU A 15 -45.43 3.76 36.68
CA LEU A 15 -44.07 3.39 36.20
C LEU A 15 -43.83 4.13 34.86
N ALA A 16 -43.08 5.22 34.90
CA ALA A 16 -42.50 5.82 33.70
C ALA A 16 -41.28 4.93 33.26
N VAL A 17 -41.45 4.17 32.19
CA VAL A 17 -40.33 3.46 31.52
C VAL A 17 -39.58 4.53 30.72
N ALA A 18 -38.49 5.05 31.28
CA ALA A 18 -37.50 5.82 30.54
C ALA A 18 -36.71 4.86 29.63
N ALA A 19 -37.07 4.78 28.36
CA ALA A 19 -36.24 4.17 27.34
C ALA A 19 -34.99 5.03 27.15
N CYS A 20 -33.89 4.67 27.83
CA CYS A 20 -32.55 5.16 27.51
C CYS A 20 -32.12 4.51 26.20
N GLY A 21 -32.48 5.11 25.07
CA GLY A 21 -31.81 4.94 23.82
C GLY A 21 -30.42 5.60 23.93
N GLY A 22 -29.42 4.84 24.36
CA GLY A 22 -28.03 5.26 24.31
C GLY A 22 -27.59 5.30 22.84
N GLY A 23 -27.86 6.40 22.15
CA GLY A 23 -27.11 6.74 20.96
C GLY A 23 -25.67 6.97 21.38
N ALA A 24 -24.76 6.07 20.99
CA ALA A 24 -23.35 6.35 21.08
C ALA A 24 -23.10 7.64 20.28
N THR A 25 -22.79 8.72 20.98
CA THR A 25 -22.24 9.92 20.35
C THR A 25 -20.97 9.48 19.64
N PRO A 26 -20.81 9.73 18.31
CA PRO A 26 -19.54 9.49 17.66
C PRO A 26 -18.46 10.21 18.47
N SER A 27 -17.39 9.49 18.82
CA SER A 27 -16.20 10.14 19.39
C SER A 27 -15.80 11.25 18.42
N PRO A 28 -15.52 12.46 18.86
CA PRO A 28 -15.07 13.51 17.96
C PRO A 28 -13.82 12.98 17.24
N ALA A 29 -13.79 13.14 15.92
CA ALA A 29 -12.61 12.83 15.14
C ALA A 29 -11.40 13.54 15.80
N PRO A 30 -10.25 12.87 15.95
CA PRO A 30 -9.08 13.48 16.56
C PRO A 30 -8.78 14.79 15.85
N SER A 31 -8.67 15.87 16.63
CA SER A 31 -8.43 17.20 16.08
C SER A 31 -7.04 17.20 15.45
N VAL A 32 -6.97 17.55 14.17
CA VAL A 32 -5.68 17.73 13.47
C VAL A 32 -4.87 18.78 14.24
N PRO A 33 -3.61 18.50 14.64
CA PRO A 33 -2.84 19.44 15.44
C PRO A 33 -2.57 20.74 14.65
N ALA A 34 -2.51 21.85 15.38
CA ALA A 34 -2.19 23.17 14.80
C ALA A 34 -0.67 23.44 14.75
N SER A 35 0.14 22.67 15.49
CA SER A 35 1.60 22.79 15.51
C SER A 35 2.24 21.51 16.02
N VAL A 36 3.48 21.25 15.62
CA VAL A 36 4.30 20.15 16.15
C VAL A 36 5.00 20.64 17.41
N GLY A 37 4.80 19.94 18.52
CA GLY A 37 5.44 20.20 19.81
C GLY A 37 6.77 19.48 20.01
N ALA A 38 7.21 19.40 21.27
CA ALA A 38 8.30 18.52 21.66
C ALA A 38 7.90 17.06 21.40
N GLY A 39 8.88 16.22 21.02
CA GLY A 39 8.65 14.79 20.86
C GLY A 39 8.32 14.13 22.20
N GLU A 40 7.50 13.09 22.18
CA GLU A 40 7.07 12.34 23.36
C GLU A 40 8.11 11.30 23.81
N GLY A 41 9.23 11.19 23.09
CA GLY A 41 10.36 10.31 23.43
C GLY A 41 10.26 8.89 22.89
N ARG A 42 9.14 8.52 22.24
CA ARG A 42 8.92 7.20 21.67
C ARG A 42 8.10 7.29 20.37
N LEU A 43 8.30 6.31 19.48
CA LEU A 43 7.52 6.16 18.25
C LEU A 43 7.44 4.66 17.88
N ASP A 44 6.24 4.10 17.90
CA ASP A 44 5.99 2.70 17.56
C ASP A 44 5.37 2.61 16.17
N LEU A 45 6.07 2.00 15.22
CA LEU A 45 5.70 1.93 13.79
C LEU A 45 5.40 0.51 13.33
N ILE A 46 4.49 0.41 12.37
CA ILE A 46 4.35 -0.75 11.48
C ILE A 46 4.92 -0.34 10.13
N ALA A 47 5.79 -1.15 9.53
CA ALA A 47 6.36 -0.83 8.23
C ALA A 47 6.69 -2.09 7.42
N TRP A 48 6.85 -1.91 6.12
CA TRP A 48 7.47 -2.92 5.28
C TRP A 48 8.89 -3.20 5.76
N PRO A 49 9.38 -4.46 5.66
CA PRO A 49 10.79 -4.77 5.92
C PRO A 49 11.70 -3.87 5.07
N GLY A 50 12.69 -3.25 5.73
CA GLY A 50 13.63 -2.35 5.07
C GLY A 50 13.25 -0.87 5.08
N TYR A 51 12.09 -0.46 5.62
CA TYR A 51 11.68 0.95 5.68
C TYR A 51 12.18 1.69 6.93
N VAL A 52 12.56 0.95 7.97
CA VAL A 52 13.00 1.52 9.26
C VAL A 52 14.27 0.82 9.71
N VAL A 53 15.43 1.32 9.29
CA VAL A 53 16.73 0.69 9.53
C VAL A 53 17.60 1.54 10.44
N GLY A 54 18.21 0.89 11.45
CA GLY A 54 19.05 1.52 12.46
C GLY A 54 18.28 1.92 13.72
N GLY A 55 18.88 2.79 14.53
CA GLY A 55 18.29 3.30 15.75
C GLY A 55 18.07 2.27 16.85
N THR A 56 17.20 2.62 17.83
CA THR A 56 16.98 1.83 19.04
C THR A 56 16.22 0.52 18.77
N GLY A 57 15.21 0.55 17.92
CA GLY A 57 14.34 -0.61 17.68
C GLY A 57 13.98 -0.79 16.20
N GLY A 58 14.73 -0.18 15.27
CA GLY A 58 14.65 -0.45 13.84
C GLY A 58 15.41 -1.71 13.45
N GLU A 59 15.27 -2.09 12.20
CA GLU A 59 16.00 -3.23 11.63
C GLU A 59 17.51 -2.95 11.62
N GLN A 60 18.34 -3.95 11.93
CA GLN A 60 19.79 -3.78 11.96
C GLN A 60 20.40 -4.34 10.67
N VAL A 61 20.86 -3.44 9.80
CA VAL A 61 21.46 -3.77 8.50
C VAL A 61 22.84 -3.13 8.41
N GLU A 62 23.85 -3.92 8.08
CA GLU A 62 25.22 -3.43 7.97
C GLU A 62 25.33 -2.35 6.87
N GLY A 63 25.92 -1.22 7.21
CA GLY A 63 26.14 -0.10 6.29
C GLY A 63 24.95 0.86 6.11
N TYR A 64 23.81 0.58 6.73
CA TYR A 64 22.61 1.41 6.63
C TYR A 64 22.06 1.82 8.01
N ASP A 65 21.84 3.10 8.21
CA ASP A 65 21.22 3.66 9.41
C ASP A 65 20.68 5.07 9.13
N TRP A 66 19.38 5.20 8.94
CA TRP A 66 18.73 6.51 8.85
C TRP A 66 17.83 6.82 10.05
N VAL A 67 17.71 5.89 11.01
CA VAL A 67 16.90 6.09 12.21
C VAL A 67 17.69 6.75 13.34
N THR A 68 18.95 6.37 13.56
CA THR A 68 19.78 6.98 14.63
C THR A 68 19.89 8.51 14.52
N PRO A 69 20.08 9.13 13.32
CA PRO A 69 20.06 10.59 13.20
C PRO A 69 18.71 11.19 13.63
N PHE A 70 17.59 10.60 13.24
CA PHE A 70 16.26 11.05 13.66
C PHE A 70 16.09 11.00 15.18
N GLU A 71 16.49 9.90 15.82
CA GLU A 71 16.42 9.75 17.27
C GLU A 71 17.29 10.78 18.01
N THR A 72 18.47 11.07 17.44
CA THR A 72 19.42 12.04 18.03
C THR A 72 18.86 13.45 17.97
N ASP A 73 18.28 13.83 16.83
CA ASP A 73 17.79 15.20 16.59
C ASP A 73 16.46 15.49 17.30
N THR A 74 15.62 14.47 17.44
CA THR A 74 14.24 14.66 17.93
C THR A 74 14.02 14.16 19.35
N GLY A 75 14.88 13.25 19.84
CA GLY A 75 14.68 12.50 21.08
C GLY A 75 13.61 11.39 20.98
N CYS A 76 12.99 11.17 19.81
CA CYS A 76 11.98 10.15 19.59
C CYS A 76 12.64 8.79 19.29
N LYS A 77 12.63 7.86 20.24
CA LYS A 77 13.13 6.50 20.04
C LYS A 77 12.17 5.69 19.20
N VAL A 78 12.65 5.13 18.09
CA VAL A 78 11.84 4.42 17.10
C VAL A 78 11.88 2.91 17.35
N TYR A 79 10.71 2.29 17.32
CA TYR A 79 10.53 0.84 17.37
C TYR A 79 9.66 0.43 16.20
N VAL A 80 10.09 -0.58 15.42
CA VAL A 80 9.34 -1.05 14.27
C VAL A 80 8.87 -2.49 14.47
N LYS A 81 7.64 -2.75 14.06
CA LYS A 81 7.10 -4.07 13.79
C LYS A 81 7.06 -4.24 12.27
N PRO A 82 8.00 -4.99 11.65
CA PRO A 82 7.89 -5.33 10.24
C PRO A 82 6.63 -6.14 9.99
N ALA A 83 5.93 -5.81 8.90
CA ALA A 83 4.76 -6.53 8.42
C ALA A 83 4.95 -6.94 6.95
N GLY A 84 4.62 -8.20 6.64
CA GLY A 84 4.88 -8.79 5.33
C GLY A 84 3.73 -8.63 4.33
N SER A 85 2.59 -8.04 4.75
CA SER A 85 1.43 -7.83 3.88
C SER A 85 0.56 -6.68 4.35
N SER A 86 -0.20 -6.10 3.40
CA SER A 86 -1.23 -5.08 3.67
C SER A 86 -2.28 -5.56 4.68
N ASP A 87 -2.70 -6.82 4.62
CA ASP A 87 -3.69 -7.38 5.55
C ASP A 87 -3.14 -7.51 6.98
N GLU A 88 -1.85 -7.85 7.12
CA GLU A 88 -1.18 -7.84 8.44
C GLU A 88 -1.14 -6.43 9.01
N MET A 89 -0.79 -5.41 8.20
CA MET A 89 -0.75 -4.01 8.62
C MET A 89 -2.10 -3.51 9.12
N VAL A 90 -3.19 -3.81 8.40
CA VAL A 90 -4.56 -3.46 8.83
C VAL A 90 -4.90 -4.12 10.17
N THR A 91 -4.55 -5.40 10.33
CA THR A 91 -4.81 -6.13 11.57
C THR A 91 -4.01 -5.57 12.75
N LEU A 92 -2.74 -5.24 12.55
CA LEU A 92 -1.88 -4.65 13.58
C LEU A 92 -2.36 -3.26 13.99
N MET A 93 -2.77 -2.41 13.03
CA MET A 93 -3.30 -1.07 13.32
C MET A 93 -4.57 -1.13 14.16
N ALA A 94 -5.47 -2.07 13.89
CA ALA A 94 -6.69 -2.28 14.67
C ALA A 94 -6.43 -2.65 16.14
N SER A 95 -5.20 -3.03 16.50
CA SER A 95 -4.82 -3.25 17.90
C SER A 95 -4.71 -1.97 18.73
N GLY A 96 -4.54 -0.81 18.07
CA GLY A 96 -4.34 0.49 18.73
C GLY A 96 -3.00 0.64 19.48
N GLN A 97 -2.02 -0.26 19.21
CA GLN A 97 -0.72 -0.29 19.91
C GLN A 97 0.38 0.51 19.21
N TYR A 98 0.12 1.01 18.00
CA TYR A 98 1.11 1.66 17.16
C TYR A 98 0.74 3.12 16.87
N ASP A 99 1.76 3.95 16.69
CA ASP A 99 1.61 5.38 16.40
C ASP A 99 1.43 5.66 14.91
N GLY A 100 1.97 4.79 14.07
CA GLY A 100 1.88 4.95 12.63
C GLY A 100 2.17 3.69 11.85
N VAL A 101 1.85 3.76 10.55
CA VAL A 101 2.04 2.67 9.60
C VAL A 101 2.50 3.22 8.26
N SER A 102 3.34 2.45 7.55
CA SER A 102 3.60 2.67 6.13
C SER A 102 2.77 1.65 5.33
N ALA A 103 1.67 2.09 4.75
CA ALA A 103 0.70 1.20 4.12
C ALA A 103 0.61 1.42 2.61
N SER A 104 0.52 0.34 1.84
CA SER A 104 0.25 0.39 0.40
C SER A 104 -1.20 0.78 0.11
N GLY A 105 -1.46 1.28 -1.10
CA GLY A 105 -2.75 1.83 -1.49
C GLY A 105 -3.94 0.88 -1.38
N ASP A 106 -3.74 -0.41 -1.43
CA ASP A 106 -4.77 -1.44 -1.20
C ASP A 106 -5.22 -1.53 0.27
N ALA A 107 -4.42 -1.03 1.22
CA ALA A 107 -4.74 -0.98 2.65
C ALA A 107 -5.20 0.40 3.13
N THR A 108 -4.72 1.49 2.53
CA THR A 108 -4.90 2.85 3.05
C THR A 108 -6.35 3.25 3.24
N LEU A 109 -7.23 3.04 2.26
CA LEU A 109 -8.65 3.38 2.41
C LEU A 109 -9.37 2.46 3.41
N ARG A 110 -8.88 1.25 3.64
CA ARG A 110 -9.40 0.35 4.69
C ARG A 110 -9.11 0.95 6.06
N LEU A 111 -7.88 1.41 6.28
CA LEU A 111 -7.46 2.08 7.51
C LEU A 111 -8.21 3.40 7.75
N ILE A 112 -8.39 4.20 6.70
CA ILE A 112 -9.14 5.46 6.76
C ILE A 112 -10.60 5.21 7.13
N ARG A 113 -11.27 4.31 6.42
CA ARG A 113 -12.69 3.98 6.64
C ARG A 113 -12.94 3.22 7.95
N GLY A 114 -11.95 2.45 8.41
CA GLY A 114 -11.97 1.79 9.71
C GLY A 114 -11.80 2.77 10.88
N GLY A 115 -11.36 4.01 10.60
CA GLY A 115 -11.06 5.00 11.64
C GLY A 115 -9.76 4.71 12.39
N GLU A 116 -8.90 3.84 11.85
CA GLU A 116 -7.62 3.44 12.46
C GLU A 116 -6.55 4.54 12.32
N VAL A 117 -6.69 5.42 11.32
CA VAL A 117 -5.77 6.51 11.03
C VAL A 117 -6.47 7.86 11.07
N ALA A 118 -5.73 8.90 11.41
CA ALA A 118 -6.20 10.27 11.49
C ALA A 118 -5.82 11.09 10.25
N ALA A 119 -6.57 12.15 10.00
CA ALA A 119 -6.22 13.18 9.03
C ALA A 119 -4.89 13.84 9.40
N VAL A 120 -4.11 14.22 8.39
CA VAL A 120 -2.80 14.85 8.53
C VAL A 120 -2.86 16.31 8.11
N ASN A 121 -2.28 17.18 8.94
CA ASN A 121 -2.03 18.57 8.58
C ASN A 121 -0.71 18.68 7.81
N LEU A 122 -0.79 18.76 6.50
CA LEU A 122 0.39 18.84 5.63
C LEU A 122 1.22 20.12 5.82
N ASP A 123 0.63 21.20 6.37
CA ASP A 123 1.38 22.43 6.70
C ASP A 123 2.42 22.20 7.80
N LEU A 124 2.27 21.12 8.57
CA LEU A 124 3.22 20.69 9.61
C LEU A 124 4.32 19.76 9.09
N ILE A 125 4.32 19.48 7.79
CA ILE A 125 5.29 18.60 7.09
C ILE A 125 5.90 19.40 5.93
N PRO A 126 6.82 20.35 6.20
CA PRO A 126 7.37 21.25 5.19
C PRO A 126 7.98 20.55 3.97
N LYS A 127 8.56 19.35 4.16
CA LYS A 127 9.16 18.57 3.07
C LYS A 127 8.15 18.04 2.07
N TYR A 128 6.87 17.96 2.44
CA TYR A 128 5.80 17.59 1.50
C TYR A 128 5.69 18.54 0.30
N ALA A 129 6.10 19.79 0.45
CA ALA A 129 6.13 20.76 -0.65
C ALA A 129 7.02 20.28 -1.84
N ASN A 130 8.10 19.53 -1.55
CA ASN A 130 9.07 19.05 -2.53
C ASN A 130 8.71 17.68 -3.15
N VAL A 131 7.67 17.01 -2.65
CA VAL A 131 7.18 15.74 -3.19
C VAL A 131 6.72 15.93 -4.64
N PHE A 132 7.01 14.98 -5.52
CA PHE A 132 6.54 14.98 -6.90
C PHE A 132 5.03 15.15 -6.99
N GLU A 133 4.55 15.95 -7.94
CA GLU A 133 3.12 16.24 -8.10
C GLU A 133 2.30 14.96 -8.34
N GLY A 134 2.86 14.00 -9.08
CA GLY A 134 2.25 12.69 -9.32
C GLY A 134 2.09 11.81 -8.07
N LEU A 135 2.61 12.22 -6.91
CA LEU A 135 2.47 11.52 -5.63
C LEU A 135 1.60 12.28 -4.62
N LYS A 136 1.29 13.54 -4.91
CA LYS A 136 0.43 14.37 -4.03
C LYS A 136 -1.05 14.08 -4.24
N ASN A 137 -1.82 14.14 -3.15
CA ASN A 137 -3.27 14.04 -3.16
C ASN A 137 -3.83 12.82 -3.91
N GLN A 138 -3.15 11.69 -3.80
CA GLN A 138 -3.56 10.46 -4.48
C GLN A 138 -4.87 9.90 -3.88
N PRO A 139 -5.74 9.29 -4.70
CA PRO A 139 -7.04 8.76 -4.24
C PRO A 139 -6.92 7.72 -3.13
N HIS A 140 -5.79 7.01 -3.05
CA HIS A 140 -5.58 5.98 -2.03
C HIS A 140 -5.27 6.55 -0.63
N ASN A 141 -4.83 7.81 -0.53
CA ASN A 141 -4.48 8.44 0.76
C ASN A 141 -5.16 9.79 1.01
N THR A 142 -6.04 10.22 0.10
CA THR A 142 -6.77 11.49 0.20
C THR A 142 -8.26 11.24 -0.03
N VAL A 143 -9.09 11.55 0.95
CA VAL A 143 -10.55 11.35 0.91
C VAL A 143 -11.24 12.69 1.13
N ASP A 144 -12.14 13.07 0.24
CA ASP A 144 -12.88 14.35 0.29
C ASP A 144 -11.96 15.58 0.45
N GLY A 145 -10.79 15.53 -0.18
CA GLY A 145 -9.78 16.60 -0.11
C GLY A 145 -8.97 16.64 1.20
N VAL A 146 -9.17 15.67 2.08
CA VAL A 146 -8.43 15.52 3.34
C VAL A 146 -7.32 14.48 3.17
N SER A 147 -6.07 14.87 3.45
CA SER A 147 -4.92 13.96 3.42
C SER A 147 -4.83 13.14 4.70
N TYR A 148 -4.42 11.87 4.55
CA TYR A 148 -4.22 10.92 5.65
C TYR A 148 -2.77 10.44 5.78
N GLY A 149 -1.83 11.05 5.06
CA GLY A 149 -0.41 10.72 5.19
C GLY A 149 0.46 11.31 4.10
N VAL A 150 1.72 10.88 4.08
CA VAL A 150 2.74 11.29 3.10
C VAL A 150 3.31 10.07 2.38
N PRO A 151 3.62 10.15 1.07
CA PRO A 151 4.19 9.03 0.34
C PRO A 151 5.62 8.74 0.83
N HIS A 152 6.02 7.45 0.77
CA HIS A 152 7.39 7.02 1.07
C HIS A 152 8.27 6.98 -0.19
N GLY A 153 7.72 6.46 -1.28
CA GLY A 153 8.32 6.28 -2.59
C GLY A 153 7.28 5.79 -3.58
N ARG A 154 7.71 5.32 -4.73
CA ARG A 154 6.84 4.66 -5.71
C ARG A 154 7.59 3.60 -6.52
N GLY A 155 6.86 2.59 -7.00
CA GLY A 155 7.35 1.57 -7.90
C GLY A 155 6.28 1.10 -8.88
N ALA A 156 6.69 0.65 -10.06
CA ALA A 156 5.82 -0.03 -11.00
C ALA A 156 5.92 -1.55 -10.82
N ASN A 157 4.81 -2.25 -11.05
CA ASN A 157 4.83 -3.67 -11.29
C ASN A 157 5.24 -3.89 -12.76
N VAL A 158 6.40 -4.52 -12.98
CA VAL A 158 6.94 -4.71 -14.32
C VAL A 158 6.79 -6.16 -14.78
N LEU A 159 6.70 -6.37 -16.09
CA LEU A 159 6.84 -7.69 -16.67
C LEU A 159 8.30 -8.07 -16.69
N ALA A 160 8.69 -9.13 -15.97
CA ALA A 160 10.00 -9.73 -16.09
C ALA A 160 9.94 -11.10 -16.76
N TRP A 161 10.99 -11.47 -17.50
CA TRP A 161 11.07 -12.76 -18.16
C TRP A 161 12.49 -13.26 -18.33
N ASN A 162 12.62 -14.60 -18.37
CA ASN A 162 13.86 -15.29 -18.69
C ASN A 162 14.08 -15.26 -20.22
N THR A 163 15.14 -14.57 -20.67
CA THR A 163 15.45 -14.38 -22.09
C THR A 163 15.95 -15.65 -22.76
N ALA A 164 16.54 -16.58 -22.01
CA ALA A 164 16.99 -17.87 -22.55
C ALA A 164 15.80 -18.76 -22.96
N GLU A 165 14.65 -18.61 -22.29
CA GLU A 165 13.45 -19.42 -22.53
C GLU A 165 12.46 -18.74 -23.50
N LEU A 166 12.30 -17.42 -23.39
CA LEU A 166 11.24 -16.67 -24.09
C LEU A 166 11.77 -15.70 -25.16
N GLY A 167 13.11 -15.63 -25.32
CA GLY A 167 13.75 -14.70 -26.25
C GLY A 167 13.87 -13.27 -25.73
N ASP A 168 14.44 -12.38 -26.55
CA ASP A 168 14.90 -11.07 -26.11
C ASP A 168 13.88 -9.95 -26.14
N SER A 169 12.71 -10.18 -26.74
CA SER A 169 11.78 -9.11 -27.07
C SER A 169 10.35 -9.42 -26.63
N LEU A 170 10.01 -9.11 -25.39
CA LEU A 170 8.64 -9.05 -24.89
C LEU A 170 8.29 -7.62 -24.51
N ASP A 171 7.07 -7.20 -24.83
CA ASP A 171 6.57 -5.85 -24.56
C ASP A 171 5.11 -5.84 -24.08
N SER A 172 4.54 -7.01 -23.79
CA SER A 172 3.10 -7.17 -23.55
C SER A 172 2.81 -8.16 -22.42
N TRP A 173 1.83 -7.85 -21.62
CA TRP A 173 1.25 -8.77 -20.65
C TRP A 173 0.63 -10.04 -21.28
N SER A 174 0.52 -10.12 -22.63
CA SER A 174 -0.01 -11.32 -23.29
C SER A 174 0.75 -12.60 -22.93
N VAL A 175 2.07 -12.53 -22.63
CA VAL A 175 2.84 -13.69 -22.16
C VAL A 175 2.31 -14.22 -20.82
N VAL A 176 1.67 -13.37 -20.00
CA VAL A 176 1.06 -13.73 -18.72
C VAL A 176 -0.42 -14.11 -18.88
N PHE A 177 -1.19 -13.28 -19.60
CA PHE A 177 -2.65 -13.37 -19.62
C PHE A 177 -3.22 -14.15 -20.82
N ASP A 178 -2.41 -14.63 -21.74
CA ASP A 178 -2.87 -15.57 -22.79
C ASP A 178 -2.88 -17.00 -22.23
N PRO A 179 -4.04 -17.71 -22.22
CA PRO A 179 -4.08 -19.11 -21.82
C PRO A 179 -3.17 -20.04 -22.64
N ALA A 180 -2.83 -19.66 -23.89
CA ALA A 180 -1.88 -20.35 -24.73
C ALA A 180 -0.41 -19.90 -24.58
N SER A 181 -0.09 -19.26 -23.44
CA SER A 181 1.25 -18.76 -23.18
C SER A 181 2.34 -19.81 -23.32
N LYS A 182 3.49 -19.42 -23.91
CA LYS A 182 4.69 -20.24 -23.96
C LYS A 182 5.29 -20.50 -22.59
N ALA A 183 4.95 -19.68 -21.58
CA ALA A 183 5.35 -19.83 -20.19
C ALA A 183 4.38 -20.69 -19.36
N ALA A 184 3.59 -21.59 -20.00
CA ALA A 184 2.62 -22.42 -19.30
C ALA A 184 3.28 -23.26 -18.17
N GLY A 185 2.74 -23.18 -16.96
CA GLY A 185 3.27 -23.80 -15.74
C GLY A 185 4.52 -23.09 -15.17
N LYS A 186 4.93 -21.95 -15.75
CA LYS A 186 6.14 -21.20 -15.43
C LYS A 186 5.89 -19.72 -15.14
N LEU A 187 4.63 -19.32 -14.96
CA LEU A 187 4.28 -17.94 -14.57
C LEU A 187 4.45 -17.73 -13.07
N SER A 188 4.92 -16.54 -12.71
CA SER A 188 5.03 -16.08 -11.32
C SER A 188 4.19 -14.81 -11.15
N LEU A 189 3.13 -14.88 -10.33
CA LEU A 189 2.16 -13.80 -10.13
C LEU A 189 2.20 -13.31 -8.69
N TYR A 190 1.90 -12.01 -8.47
CA TYR A 190 1.80 -11.47 -7.13
C TYR A 190 0.64 -12.12 -6.36
N GLY A 191 0.91 -12.57 -5.15
CA GLY A 191 0.01 -13.43 -4.35
C GLY A 191 -1.01 -12.67 -3.50
N SER A 192 -1.61 -11.60 -4.02
CA SER A 192 -2.57 -10.75 -3.30
C SER A 192 -3.84 -10.51 -4.12
N PRO A 193 -5.01 -10.31 -3.48
CA PRO A 193 -6.26 -9.95 -4.17
C PRO A 193 -6.15 -8.75 -5.10
N ILE A 194 -5.27 -7.80 -4.79
CA ILE A 194 -5.04 -6.61 -5.61
C ILE A 194 -4.59 -6.96 -7.04
N TYR A 195 -4.03 -8.15 -7.26
CA TYR A 195 -3.59 -8.63 -8.58
C TYR A 195 -4.73 -8.78 -9.58
N ILE A 196 -5.99 -8.77 -9.16
CA ILE A 196 -7.14 -8.71 -10.06
C ILE A 196 -7.11 -7.41 -10.90
N ALA A 197 -6.53 -6.32 -10.36
CA ALA A 197 -6.34 -5.07 -11.09
C ALA A 197 -5.34 -5.22 -12.25
N ASP A 198 -4.32 -6.07 -12.14
CA ASP A 198 -3.37 -6.34 -13.23
C ASP A 198 -4.08 -6.98 -14.44
N ALA A 199 -5.00 -7.92 -14.17
CA ALA A 199 -5.86 -8.48 -15.20
C ALA A 199 -6.80 -7.42 -15.80
N ALA A 200 -7.32 -6.51 -14.97
CA ALA A 200 -8.17 -5.41 -15.45
C ALA A 200 -7.40 -4.44 -16.35
N VAL A 201 -6.14 -4.09 -16.03
CA VAL A 201 -5.27 -3.26 -16.90
C VAL A 201 -5.08 -3.93 -18.27
N TYR A 202 -4.80 -5.23 -18.29
CA TYR A 202 -4.72 -5.96 -19.56
C TYR A 202 -6.02 -5.94 -20.35
N LEU A 203 -7.17 -6.09 -19.65
CA LEU A 203 -8.49 -6.01 -20.29
C LEU A 203 -8.84 -4.60 -20.80
N MET A 204 -8.38 -3.54 -20.15
CA MET A 204 -8.55 -2.17 -20.65
C MET A 204 -7.98 -2.01 -22.06
N ALA A 205 -6.85 -2.61 -22.33
CA ALA A 205 -6.18 -2.55 -23.63
C ALA A 205 -6.75 -3.55 -24.65
N THR A 206 -7.12 -4.76 -24.19
CA THR A 206 -7.48 -5.88 -25.08
C THR A 206 -8.99 -6.07 -25.32
N LYS A 207 -9.82 -5.56 -24.39
CA LYS A 207 -11.28 -5.58 -24.43
C LYS A 207 -11.87 -4.19 -24.11
N PRO A 208 -11.58 -3.14 -24.88
CA PRO A 208 -12.00 -1.77 -24.58
C PRO A 208 -13.53 -1.60 -24.46
N ASP A 209 -14.32 -2.48 -25.09
CA ASP A 209 -15.78 -2.49 -24.99
C ASP A 209 -16.29 -2.79 -23.55
N LEU A 210 -15.45 -3.27 -22.66
CA LEU A 210 -15.78 -3.38 -21.23
C LEU A 210 -15.90 -2.01 -20.56
N GLY A 211 -15.28 -0.96 -21.12
CA GLY A 211 -15.36 0.40 -20.60
C GLY A 211 -14.71 0.59 -19.23
N ILE A 212 -13.73 -0.25 -18.87
CA ILE A 212 -12.95 -0.10 -17.64
C ILE A 212 -12.14 1.20 -17.73
N LYS A 213 -12.28 2.11 -16.77
CA LYS A 213 -11.54 3.38 -16.71
C LYS A 213 -10.49 3.38 -15.61
N ASP A 214 -10.76 2.65 -14.56
CA ASP A 214 -9.88 2.51 -13.39
C ASP A 214 -9.87 1.03 -12.98
N PRO A 215 -8.68 0.40 -12.86
CA PRO A 215 -8.59 -1.04 -12.60
C PRO A 215 -9.03 -1.44 -11.18
N TYR A 216 -9.20 -0.48 -10.27
CA TYR A 216 -9.69 -0.69 -8.90
C TYR A 216 -11.18 -0.38 -8.73
N SER A 217 -11.82 0.16 -9.78
CA SER A 217 -13.23 0.54 -9.82
C SER A 217 -14.00 -0.31 -10.83
N LEU A 218 -14.12 -1.61 -10.54
CA LEU A 218 -14.77 -2.58 -11.43
C LEU A 218 -16.22 -2.81 -11.00
N ASP A 219 -17.19 -2.66 -11.92
CA ASP A 219 -18.53 -3.16 -11.71
C ASP A 219 -18.57 -4.71 -11.79
N GLU A 220 -19.72 -5.33 -11.46
CA GLU A 220 -19.84 -6.79 -11.42
C GLU A 220 -19.43 -7.48 -12.72
N LYS A 221 -19.76 -6.88 -13.90
CA LYS A 221 -19.39 -7.44 -15.20
C LYS A 221 -17.90 -7.34 -15.45
N GLN A 222 -17.32 -6.17 -15.20
CA GLN A 222 -15.89 -5.89 -15.37
C GLN A 222 -15.05 -6.77 -14.44
N PHE A 223 -15.46 -6.86 -13.17
CA PHE A 223 -14.85 -7.71 -12.15
C PHE A 223 -14.88 -9.18 -12.55
N LYS A 224 -16.06 -9.68 -12.98
CA LYS A 224 -16.19 -11.06 -13.44
C LYS A 224 -15.25 -11.37 -14.61
N GLU A 225 -15.12 -10.48 -15.60
CA GLU A 225 -14.21 -10.66 -16.73
C GLU A 225 -12.74 -10.75 -16.29
N ALA A 226 -12.32 -9.92 -15.32
CA ALA A 226 -10.96 -9.98 -14.77
C ALA A 226 -10.70 -11.28 -14.00
N VAL A 227 -11.64 -11.70 -13.17
CA VAL A 227 -11.59 -12.98 -12.43
C VAL A 227 -11.59 -14.18 -13.38
N ASP A 228 -12.45 -14.19 -14.40
CA ASP A 228 -12.50 -15.27 -15.40
C ASP A 228 -11.19 -15.38 -16.18
N LEU A 229 -10.58 -14.25 -16.53
CA LEU A 229 -9.25 -14.22 -17.17
C LEU A 229 -8.22 -14.88 -16.28
N LEU A 230 -8.12 -14.50 -15.00
CA LEU A 230 -7.19 -15.10 -14.04
C LEU A 230 -7.44 -16.61 -13.84
N LYS A 231 -8.69 -17.02 -13.73
CA LYS A 231 -9.07 -18.44 -13.67
C LYS A 231 -8.64 -19.20 -14.92
N SER A 232 -8.76 -18.58 -16.11
CA SER A 232 -8.37 -19.21 -17.36
C SER A 232 -6.86 -19.46 -17.48
N ILE A 233 -6.03 -18.60 -16.91
CA ILE A 233 -4.57 -18.73 -16.91
C ILE A 233 -4.04 -19.48 -15.68
N ARG A 234 -4.88 -19.80 -14.70
CA ARG A 234 -4.47 -20.49 -13.46
C ARG A 234 -3.61 -21.75 -13.69
N PRO A 235 -3.91 -22.60 -14.71
CA PRO A 235 -3.06 -23.76 -15.02
C PRO A 235 -1.64 -23.39 -15.48
N ASN A 236 -1.43 -22.16 -15.96
CA ASN A 236 -0.13 -21.67 -16.39
C ASN A 236 0.72 -21.10 -15.23
N VAL A 237 0.10 -20.87 -14.05
CA VAL A 237 0.76 -20.29 -12.89
C VAL A 237 1.54 -21.37 -12.15
N GLY A 238 2.86 -21.23 -12.13
CA GLY A 238 3.77 -22.07 -11.35
C GLY A 238 3.94 -21.58 -9.92
N GLU A 239 3.78 -20.25 -9.69
CA GLU A 239 3.99 -19.65 -8.39
C GLU A 239 3.09 -18.43 -8.15
N PHE A 240 2.54 -18.33 -6.95
CA PHE A 240 2.11 -17.07 -6.36
C PHE A 240 3.16 -16.63 -5.33
N TRP A 241 3.70 -15.42 -5.48
CA TRP A 241 4.71 -14.88 -4.57
C TRP A 241 4.13 -13.74 -3.74
N GLY A 242 4.53 -13.67 -2.49
CA GLY A 242 4.27 -12.55 -1.56
C GLY A 242 5.57 -12.07 -0.90
N ASP A 243 6.68 -12.74 -1.22
CA ASP A 243 8.03 -12.44 -0.74
C ASP A 243 8.98 -12.33 -1.93
N ALA A 244 9.69 -11.19 -2.03
CA ALA A 244 10.57 -10.89 -3.15
C ALA A 244 11.71 -11.92 -3.28
N THR A 245 12.29 -12.38 -2.15
CA THR A 245 13.38 -13.35 -2.12
C THR A 245 12.94 -14.69 -2.70
N LYS A 246 11.70 -15.10 -2.40
CA LYS A 246 11.13 -16.33 -2.99
C LYS A 246 11.08 -16.24 -4.50
N GLN A 247 10.59 -15.14 -5.07
CA GLN A 247 10.51 -14.95 -6.51
C GLN A 247 11.91 -14.88 -7.16
N ILE A 248 12.86 -14.15 -6.54
CA ILE A 248 14.25 -14.10 -7.00
C ILE A 248 14.82 -15.52 -7.14
N ASN A 249 14.67 -16.35 -6.09
CA ASN A 249 15.15 -17.74 -6.11
C ASN A 249 14.45 -18.58 -7.19
N SER A 250 13.15 -18.35 -7.43
CA SER A 250 12.40 -19.07 -8.47
C SER A 250 12.86 -18.72 -9.88
N PHE A 251 13.15 -17.44 -10.17
CA PHE A 251 13.75 -17.03 -11.45
C PHE A 251 15.19 -17.57 -11.60
N ALA A 252 16.02 -17.39 -10.57
CA ALA A 252 17.42 -17.87 -10.61
C ALA A 252 17.50 -19.39 -10.79
N GLY A 253 16.59 -20.15 -10.20
CA GLY A 253 16.49 -21.61 -10.33
C GLY A 253 15.79 -22.10 -11.59
N GLY A 254 15.27 -21.21 -12.49
CA GLY A 254 14.52 -21.57 -13.68
C GLY A 254 13.15 -22.22 -13.39
N ASN A 255 12.65 -22.09 -12.17
CA ASN A 255 11.33 -22.61 -11.78
C ASN A 255 10.19 -21.81 -12.42
N VAL A 256 10.42 -20.51 -12.66
CA VAL A 256 9.51 -19.60 -13.36
C VAL A 256 10.24 -18.91 -14.49
N TRP A 257 9.50 -18.50 -15.54
CA TRP A 257 10.04 -17.91 -16.76
C TRP A 257 9.54 -16.51 -17.04
N ALA A 258 8.34 -16.15 -16.59
CA ALA A 258 7.79 -14.80 -16.72
C ALA A 258 6.83 -14.49 -15.60
N GLY A 259 6.62 -13.21 -15.35
CA GLY A 259 5.61 -12.78 -14.38
C GLY A 259 5.68 -11.31 -14.01
N THR A 260 4.79 -10.93 -13.13
CA THR A 260 4.79 -9.62 -12.49
C THR A 260 5.86 -9.59 -11.40
N THR A 261 6.68 -8.56 -11.39
CA THR A 261 7.75 -8.36 -10.41
C THR A 261 7.98 -6.88 -10.14
N TRP A 262 8.82 -6.56 -9.18
CA TRP A 262 9.32 -5.21 -8.95
C TRP A 262 10.71 -5.05 -9.54
N GLN A 263 11.12 -3.82 -9.84
CA GLN A 263 12.46 -3.55 -10.38
C GLN A 263 13.57 -4.04 -9.44
N TYR A 264 13.35 -4.04 -8.13
CA TYR A 264 14.27 -4.60 -7.12
C TYR A 264 14.70 -6.05 -7.42
N GLN A 265 13.74 -6.95 -7.68
CA GLN A 265 14.06 -8.36 -7.97
C GLN A 265 14.88 -8.48 -9.25
N VAL A 266 14.55 -7.68 -10.26
CA VAL A 266 15.29 -7.67 -11.54
C VAL A 266 16.73 -7.24 -11.32
N ASN A 267 16.96 -6.15 -10.59
CA ASN A 267 18.30 -5.65 -10.28
C ASN A 267 19.11 -6.68 -9.48
N THR A 268 18.48 -7.34 -8.50
CA THR A 268 19.12 -8.40 -7.70
C THR A 268 19.53 -9.58 -8.57
N LEU A 269 18.68 -10.00 -9.51
CA LEU A 269 18.99 -11.11 -10.43
C LEU A 269 20.10 -10.74 -11.41
N LEU A 270 20.16 -9.51 -11.88
CA LEU A 270 21.23 -9.01 -12.76
C LEU A 270 22.57 -8.85 -12.03
N ALA A 271 22.54 -8.61 -10.72
CA ALA A 271 23.75 -8.52 -9.88
C ALA A 271 24.37 -9.88 -9.52
N ASN A 272 23.73 -10.99 -9.84
CA ASN A 272 24.30 -12.34 -9.63
C ASN A 272 25.57 -12.55 -10.47
N ASP A 273 26.43 -13.48 -10.06
CA ASP A 273 27.60 -13.90 -10.82
C ASP A 273 27.54 -15.43 -11.13
N PRO A 274 27.26 -15.82 -12.37
CA PRO A 274 26.94 -14.96 -13.54
C PRO A 274 25.55 -14.31 -13.43
N PRO A 275 25.32 -13.16 -14.11
CA PRO A 275 24.01 -12.53 -14.17
C PRO A 275 22.92 -13.47 -14.69
N ALA A 276 21.74 -13.41 -14.07
CA ALA A 276 20.61 -14.17 -14.58
C ALA A 276 20.18 -13.66 -15.97
N PRO A 277 19.74 -14.55 -16.90
CA PRO A 277 19.25 -14.15 -18.22
C PRO A 277 17.85 -13.57 -18.12
N ILE A 278 17.71 -12.40 -17.49
CA ILE A 278 16.43 -11.73 -17.21
C ILE A 278 16.38 -10.35 -17.88
N LYS A 279 15.21 -9.99 -18.38
CA LYS A 279 14.84 -8.63 -18.77
C LYS A 279 13.53 -8.24 -18.10
N ALA A 280 13.29 -6.94 -18.00
CA ALA A 280 12.00 -6.40 -17.56
C ALA A 280 11.61 -5.19 -18.40
N VAL A 281 10.30 -4.90 -18.42
CA VAL A 281 9.74 -3.78 -19.14
C VAL A 281 8.43 -3.34 -18.46
N LEU A 282 8.09 -2.06 -18.57
CA LEU A 282 6.72 -1.62 -18.43
C LEU A 282 5.97 -2.04 -19.70
N PRO A 283 4.97 -2.94 -19.64
CA PRO A 283 4.28 -3.39 -20.85
C PRO A 283 3.49 -2.28 -21.52
N LYS A 284 3.29 -2.41 -22.82
CA LYS A 284 2.55 -1.42 -23.64
C LYS A 284 1.10 -1.21 -23.26
N GLU A 285 0.51 -2.15 -22.54
CA GLU A 285 -0.84 -2.03 -21.95
C GLU A 285 -0.86 -1.15 -20.70
N GLY A 286 0.29 -0.70 -20.21
CA GLY A 286 0.46 -0.10 -18.89
C GLY A 286 0.55 -1.16 -17.80
N SER A 287 0.61 -0.75 -16.55
CA SER A 287 0.73 -1.65 -15.40
C SER A 287 0.09 -1.08 -14.16
N THR A 288 -0.06 -1.90 -13.14
CA THR A 288 -0.27 -1.44 -11.78
C THR A 288 1.06 -1.02 -11.14
N GLY A 289 1.00 -0.33 -10.03
CA GLY A 289 2.17 0.07 -9.26
C GLY A 289 1.77 0.42 -7.84
N TRP A 290 2.71 0.85 -7.04
CA TRP A 290 2.50 1.13 -5.63
C TRP A 290 3.19 2.43 -5.20
N SER A 291 2.62 3.06 -4.19
CA SER A 291 3.20 4.17 -3.46
C SER A 291 2.73 4.05 -2.02
N ASP A 292 3.64 3.68 -1.14
CA ASP A 292 3.31 3.46 0.26
C ASP A 292 3.16 4.81 0.97
N THR A 293 2.26 4.84 1.94
CA THR A 293 1.91 6.07 2.66
C THR A 293 2.20 5.92 4.15
N TRP A 294 3.00 6.82 4.70
CA TRP A 294 3.15 6.99 6.14
C TRP A 294 1.91 7.66 6.72
N MET A 295 1.18 6.95 7.56
CA MET A 295 -0.08 7.37 8.16
C MET A 295 0.04 7.38 9.68
N ILE A 296 -0.61 8.35 10.34
CA ILE A 296 -0.67 8.43 11.81
C ILE A 296 -1.90 7.69 12.34
N SER A 297 -1.71 6.90 13.39
CA SER A 297 -2.83 6.25 14.10
C SER A 297 -3.78 7.28 14.71
N SER A 298 -5.08 7.02 14.61
CA SER A 298 -6.11 7.86 15.25
C SER A 298 -6.03 7.84 16.78
N THR A 299 -5.32 6.85 17.35
CA THR A 299 -5.12 6.66 18.79
C THR A 299 -3.68 6.86 19.23
N SER A 300 -2.82 7.42 18.34
CA SER A 300 -1.40 7.63 18.64
C SER A 300 -1.18 8.36 19.95
N GLN A 301 -0.27 7.82 20.76
CA GLN A 301 0.17 8.44 22.01
C GLN A 301 1.39 9.38 21.80
N HIS A 302 2.00 9.32 20.60
CA HIS A 302 3.22 10.06 20.27
C HIS A 302 3.05 10.87 18.94
N PRO A 303 1.98 11.69 18.82
CA PRO A 303 1.68 12.37 17.56
C PRO A 303 2.77 13.35 17.11
N ASN A 304 3.47 14.04 18.04
CA ASN A 304 4.55 14.93 17.63
C ASN A 304 5.74 14.15 17.06
N CYS A 305 6.11 13.00 17.65
CA CYS A 305 7.14 12.12 17.09
C CYS A 305 6.73 11.61 15.69
N MET A 306 5.44 11.28 15.48
CA MET A 306 4.97 10.80 14.17
C MET A 306 5.00 11.91 13.10
N TYR A 307 4.60 13.14 13.42
CA TYR A 307 4.73 14.27 12.50
C TYR A 307 6.19 14.57 12.13
N LYS A 308 7.09 14.52 13.12
CA LYS A 308 8.53 14.66 12.89
C LYS A 308 9.06 13.54 12.02
N TRP A 309 8.58 12.31 12.19
CA TRP A 309 8.95 11.16 11.37
C TRP A 309 8.50 11.35 9.92
N MET A 310 7.24 11.74 9.70
CA MET A 310 6.71 11.97 8.34
C MET A 310 7.50 13.04 7.59
N ASP A 311 7.88 14.15 8.24
CA ASP A 311 8.71 15.17 7.61
C ASP A 311 10.15 14.70 7.36
N TYR A 312 10.70 13.94 8.30
CA TYR A 312 12.06 13.42 8.24
C TYR A 312 12.22 12.37 7.13
N ILE A 313 11.37 11.36 7.09
CA ILE A 313 11.55 10.21 6.19
C ILE A 313 11.37 10.57 4.70
N ILE A 314 10.65 11.64 4.39
CA ILE A 314 10.55 12.18 3.04
C ILE A 314 11.56 13.28 2.74
N SER A 315 12.45 13.62 3.69
CA SER A 315 13.56 14.55 3.44
C SER A 315 14.68 13.88 2.62
N PRO A 316 15.50 14.63 1.88
CA PRO A 316 16.35 14.07 0.82
C PRO A 316 17.25 12.92 1.26
N VAL A 317 18.00 13.07 2.35
CA VAL A 317 19.01 12.07 2.78
C VAL A 317 18.37 10.79 3.32
N PRO A 318 17.45 10.83 4.31
CA PRO A 318 16.81 9.59 4.79
C PRO A 318 15.99 8.90 3.71
N ASN A 319 15.24 9.67 2.88
CA ASN A 319 14.46 9.09 1.79
C ASN A 319 15.36 8.38 0.76
N ALA A 320 16.47 9.01 0.36
CA ALA A 320 17.43 8.38 -0.54
C ALA A 320 18.01 7.08 0.05
N ASN A 321 18.40 7.08 1.34
CA ASN A 321 18.91 5.86 1.98
C ASN A 321 17.86 4.73 1.98
N ALA A 322 16.63 5.04 2.37
CA ALA A 322 15.55 4.06 2.44
C ALA A 322 15.19 3.54 1.04
N THR A 323 15.02 4.41 0.05
CA THR A 323 14.62 4.02 -1.30
C THR A 323 15.71 3.31 -2.09
N VAL A 324 16.99 3.65 -1.88
CA VAL A 324 18.12 2.91 -2.46
C VAL A 324 18.22 1.52 -1.85
N TYR A 325 18.08 1.41 -0.53
CA TYR A 325 18.12 0.12 0.15
C TYR A 325 16.95 -0.78 -0.25
N PHE A 326 15.73 -0.25 -0.24
CA PHE A 326 14.52 -1.01 -0.57
C PHE A 326 14.42 -1.31 -2.07
N GLY A 327 14.88 -0.43 -2.94
CA GLY A 327 14.80 -0.57 -4.39
C GLY A 327 13.52 0.03 -4.97
N GLU A 328 13.33 1.34 -4.80
CA GLU A 328 12.20 2.11 -5.29
C GLU A 328 12.59 3.56 -5.67
N ALA A 329 11.71 4.27 -6.36
CA ALA A 329 11.90 5.66 -6.69
C ALA A 329 11.73 6.57 -5.45
N PRO A 330 12.66 7.51 -5.17
CA PRO A 330 12.47 8.54 -4.15
C PRO A 330 11.25 9.43 -4.42
N VAL A 331 10.79 10.14 -3.38
CA VAL A 331 9.60 11.01 -3.49
C VAL A 331 9.85 12.38 -4.11
N SER A 332 11.12 12.77 -4.32
CA SER A 332 11.48 14.13 -4.77
C SER A 332 12.77 14.15 -5.58
N SER A 333 12.95 15.19 -6.41
CA SER A 333 14.20 15.41 -7.15
C SER A 333 15.39 15.63 -6.19
N GLU A 334 15.18 16.24 -5.02
CA GLU A 334 16.23 16.38 -4.01
C GLU A 334 16.63 15.00 -3.44
N GLY A 335 15.66 14.09 -3.25
CA GLY A 335 15.92 12.69 -2.91
C GLY A 335 16.72 11.97 -3.98
N CYS A 336 16.42 12.22 -5.27
CA CYS A 336 17.20 11.70 -6.38
C CYS A 336 18.67 12.16 -6.35
N VAL A 337 18.93 13.45 -6.07
CA VAL A 337 20.30 13.96 -5.95
C VAL A 337 21.10 13.21 -4.88
N GLU A 338 20.47 12.85 -3.76
CA GLU A 338 21.12 12.09 -2.70
C GLU A 338 21.25 10.60 -3.07
N ALA A 339 20.22 10.01 -3.70
CA ALA A 339 20.23 8.62 -4.15
C ALA A 339 21.34 8.33 -5.16
N GLU A 340 21.59 9.25 -6.10
CA GLU A 340 22.69 9.15 -7.08
C GLU A 340 24.08 9.10 -6.44
N LYS A 341 24.27 9.67 -5.25
CA LYS A 341 25.53 9.57 -4.49
C LYS A 341 25.73 8.20 -3.88
N LEU A 342 24.65 7.51 -3.54
CA LEU A 342 24.64 6.18 -2.94
C LEU A 342 24.70 5.08 -4.00
N SER A 343 23.94 5.24 -5.06
CA SER A 343 23.81 4.27 -6.17
C SER A 343 23.67 5.04 -7.49
N PRO A 344 24.76 5.27 -8.22
CA PRO A 344 24.74 5.97 -9.51
C PRO A 344 23.79 5.29 -10.51
N GLY A 345 22.89 6.05 -11.14
CA GLY A 345 21.86 5.57 -12.06
C GLY A 345 20.58 5.08 -11.35
N HIS A 346 20.45 5.27 -10.04
CA HIS A 346 19.28 4.82 -9.28
C HIS A 346 17.98 5.45 -9.80
N CYS A 347 17.95 6.77 -9.91
CA CYS A 347 16.71 7.46 -10.32
C CYS A 347 16.33 7.21 -11.78
N GLU A 348 17.30 6.97 -12.67
CA GLU A 348 17.03 6.50 -14.03
C GLU A 348 16.44 5.08 -14.02
N THR A 349 17.05 4.16 -13.26
CA THR A 349 16.61 2.76 -13.13
C THR A 349 15.18 2.62 -12.61
N PHE A 350 14.80 3.48 -11.64
CA PHE A 350 13.47 3.46 -11.04
C PHE A 350 12.51 4.50 -11.65
N HIS A 351 12.91 5.18 -12.74
CA HIS A 351 12.10 6.18 -13.46
C HIS A 351 11.57 7.31 -12.56
N ALA A 352 12.32 7.68 -11.51
CA ALA A 352 11.83 8.54 -10.43
C ALA A 352 11.29 9.88 -10.94
N GLU A 353 11.94 10.49 -11.95
CA GLU A 353 11.57 11.78 -12.55
C GLU A 353 10.82 11.64 -13.88
N ASP A 354 10.47 10.42 -14.29
CA ASP A 354 9.78 10.15 -15.56
C ASP A 354 8.26 10.07 -15.35
N GLU A 355 7.60 11.22 -15.37
CA GLU A 355 6.15 11.29 -15.26
C GLU A 355 5.43 10.66 -16.47
N ALA A 356 6.08 10.57 -17.65
CA ALA A 356 5.51 9.90 -18.82
C ALA A 356 5.45 8.38 -18.59
N TYR A 357 6.46 7.81 -17.93
CA TYR A 357 6.46 6.40 -17.49
C TYR A 357 5.33 6.17 -16.47
N PHE A 358 5.27 6.97 -15.41
CA PHE A 358 4.27 6.78 -14.35
C PHE A 358 2.84 7.14 -14.78
N SER A 359 2.64 7.90 -15.86
CA SER A 359 1.30 8.10 -16.42
C SER A 359 0.64 6.83 -16.98
N GLN A 360 1.43 5.77 -17.17
CA GLN A 360 0.99 4.44 -17.59
C GLN A 360 0.85 3.46 -16.41
N VAL A 361 1.09 3.93 -15.19
CA VAL A 361 1.07 3.11 -13.96
C VAL A 361 -0.13 3.51 -13.10
N TYR A 362 -1.01 2.56 -12.85
CA TYR A 362 -2.15 2.70 -11.95
C TYR A 362 -1.70 2.35 -10.53
N LEU A 363 -1.46 3.36 -9.71
CA LEU A 363 -1.05 3.14 -8.31
C LEU A 363 -2.15 2.40 -7.54
N TRP A 364 -1.76 1.41 -6.76
CA TRP A 364 -2.68 0.59 -5.97
C TRP A 364 -3.65 1.44 -5.17
N ASN A 365 -4.92 1.03 -5.22
CA ASN A 365 -5.99 1.66 -4.49
C ASN A 365 -6.94 0.59 -3.94
N THR A 366 -7.60 0.87 -2.83
CA THR A 366 -8.51 -0.09 -2.22
C THR A 366 -9.83 -0.15 -3.00
N PRO A 367 -10.19 -1.28 -3.62
CA PRO A 367 -11.51 -1.47 -4.23
C PRO A 367 -12.64 -1.23 -3.24
N SER A 368 -13.65 -0.49 -3.65
CA SER A 368 -14.79 -0.13 -2.81
C SER A 368 -16.09 -0.12 -3.59
N LYS A 369 -17.24 -0.22 -2.87
CA LYS A 369 -18.57 -0.14 -3.52
C LYS A 369 -18.78 1.17 -4.25
N THR A 370 -18.34 2.27 -3.67
CA THR A 370 -18.34 3.57 -4.34
C THR A 370 -17.17 3.62 -5.29
N CYS A 371 -17.46 3.69 -6.59
CA CYS A 371 -16.45 3.76 -7.63
C CYS A 371 -15.66 5.08 -7.55
N ILE A 372 -14.35 5.00 -7.61
CA ILE A 372 -13.46 6.19 -7.59
C ILE A 372 -13.67 7.05 -8.85
N ASP A 373 -14.06 6.43 -9.96
CA ASP A 373 -14.34 7.09 -11.24
C ASP A 373 -15.70 7.82 -11.29
N GLY A 374 -16.42 7.92 -10.15
CA GLY A 374 -17.64 8.68 -10.00
C GLY A 374 -18.93 8.00 -10.48
N ARG A 375 -18.91 6.70 -10.81
CA ARG A 375 -20.10 5.94 -11.24
C ARG A 375 -21.08 5.60 -10.10
N GLY A 376 -20.79 5.99 -8.84
CA GLY A 376 -21.61 5.67 -7.68
C GLY A 376 -21.33 4.28 -7.11
N ASP A 377 -22.29 3.71 -6.39
CA ASP A 377 -22.14 2.49 -5.57
C ASP A 377 -22.40 1.20 -6.37
N ILE A 378 -21.75 1.05 -7.52
CA ILE A 378 -21.90 -0.11 -8.41
C ILE A 378 -20.64 -0.97 -8.51
N CYS A 379 -19.55 -0.58 -7.84
CA CYS A 379 -18.29 -1.29 -7.90
C CYS A 379 -18.22 -2.43 -6.87
N VAL A 380 -17.35 -3.39 -7.14
CA VAL A 380 -17.12 -4.55 -6.28
C VAL A 380 -16.05 -4.22 -5.24
N ASP A 381 -16.36 -4.42 -3.96
CA ASP A 381 -15.48 -4.07 -2.86
C ASP A 381 -14.37 -5.10 -2.60
N TYR A 382 -13.40 -4.72 -1.77
CA TYR A 382 -12.21 -5.54 -1.46
C TYR A 382 -12.55 -6.90 -0.83
N ASN A 383 -13.66 -7.04 -0.10
CA ASN A 383 -14.08 -8.32 0.48
C ASN A 383 -14.43 -9.33 -0.62
N GLU A 384 -15.13 -8.89 -1.67
CA GLU A 384 -15.45 -9.75 -2.80
C GLU A 384 -14.18 -10.06 -3.63
N TRP A 385 -13.24 -9.12 -3.73
CA TRP A 385 -11.92 -9.38 -4.33
C TRP A 385 -11.17 -10.47 -3.58
N THR A 386 -11.15 -10.42 -2.26
CA THR A 386 -10.50 -11.44 -1.41
C THR A 386 -11.12 -12.83 -1.60
N LYS A 387 -12.46 -12.90 -1.67
CA LYS A 387 -13.17 -14.16 -1.94
C LYS A 387 -12.82 -14.75 -3.31
N ALA A 388 -12.90 -13.92 -4.36
CA ALA A 388 -12.56 -14.33 -5.70
C ALA A 388 -11.09 -14.75 -5.83
N TRP A 389 -10.19 -14.04 -5.15
CA TRP A 389 -8.77 -14.38 -5.12
C TRP A 389 -8.51 -15.75 -4.49
N THR A 390 -9.19 -16.06 -3.39
CA THR A 390 -9.12 -17.39 -2.78
C THR A 390 -9.56 -18.49 -3.74
N GLU A 391 -10.61 -18.25 -4.55
CA GLU A 391 -11.05 -19.19 -5.58
C GLU A 391 -10.06 -19.31 -6.75
N ILE A 392 -9.35 -18.21 -7.11
CA ILE A 392 -8.33 -18.22 -8.18
C ILE A 392 -7.11 -19.05 -7.74
N GLN A 393 -6.71 -18.90 -6.48
CA GLN A 393 -5.54 -19.65 -5.97
C GLN A 393 -5.81 -21.16 -5.85
N GLY A 394 -7.03 -21.57 -5.49
CA GLY A 394 -7.48 -22.98 -5.37
C GLY A 394 -7.40 -23.51 -3.97
#